data_f6ec78231a6c3f9f54d7eb324215430b
#
_entry.id   f6ec78231a6c3f9f54d7eb324215430b
#
_cell.length_a   1.000
_cell.length_b   1.000
_cell.length_c   1.000
_cell.angle_alpha   90.00
_cell.angle_beta   90.00
_cell.angle_gamma   90.00
#
_symmetry.space_group_name_H-M   'P 1'
#
loop_
_entity.id
_entity.type
_entity.pdbx_description
1 polymer ?
#
loop_
_entity_poly.entity_id
_entity_poly.type
_entity_poly.pdbx_seq_one_letter_code
_entity_poly.pdbx_strand_id
1 'polypeptide(L)'
;MSSFVSVDQVERTFPLGGGKEYIALKGIDLHIKKGEFISLIGHSGCGKSTLLNMIAGLDLPTGGVVMLEDERVSRPGPDRMVVFQNYSLLPWLSVRDNVALAVDEVLSNLSKEERHALVERYVNMVGLAHAIDKPPTQLSGGMRQRVAIARALAVRPKLLLLDEPFGALDALTRGNLQEKLMQICNEDQITAVMVTHDVDEAVLLSDRIVMLTNGPASKIGGILEVDIPRPRQRLEAVKHPSYYSLRSEIIYFLNQQKRVKKLNARTVTTVARHGLEKVNLEIGFVPLTACAPIAVAKEKGFFQKHGLDEVSLVRETSWRGIVDGIAGGYLDAAQMPSGLPMWMTLGGAGACKPIVTALTMTRNGNAISLDRRFYDRGIHTLPDFKEMLQNTRDRSHRMGVVHPSSMHNLLLRYWLAAGGIDPDHDVELKTIPPAQMVVDLKAGSIDGFCVGEPWNFRAAMENIGFTVATDLEIWQGHPGKVLGVREDW
;
A
#
# COMPACT_ATOMS: atom_id res chain seq x y z
N MET A 1 -29.36 -11.61 8.26
CA MET A 1 -29.36 -11.51 6.79
C MET A 1 -28.65 -12.76 6.28
N SER A 2 -29.24 -13.52 5.35
CA SER A 2 -28.59 -14.72 4.78
C SER A 2 -27.32 -14.31 4.04
N SER A 3 -26.26 -15.07 4.25
CA SER A 3 -24.98 -14.93 3.54
C SER A 3 -25.16 -15.37 2.08
N PHE A 4 -24.63 -14.64 1.11
CA PHE A 4 -24.66 -15.06 -0.29
C PHE A 4 -23.63 -16.17 -0.57
N VAL A 5 -22.40 -16.02 -0.03
CA VAL A 5 -21.41 -17.07 0.04
C VAL A 5 -21.03 -17.28 1.50
N SER A 6 -21.08 -18.51 1.94
CA SER A 6 -20.67 -18.94 3.28
C SER A 6 -19.52 -19.94 3.17
N VAL A 7 -18.46 -19.69 3.91
CA VAL A 7 -17.30 -20.57 4.07
C VAL A 7 -17.21 -20.85 5.56
N ASP A 8 -17.62 -22.08 5.96
CA ASP A 8 -17.82 -22.43 7.36
C ASP A 8 -16.81 -23.49 7.79
N GLN A 9 -15.91 -23.13 8.71
CA GLN A 9 -14.85 -23.97 9.28
C GLN A 9 -14.07 -24.75 8.21
N VAL A 10 -13.77 -24.09 7.07
CA VAL A 10 -13.14 -24.75 5.93
C VAL A 10 -11.68 -25.07 6.23
N GLU A 11 -11.32 -26.32 5.97
CA GLU A 11 -9.96 -26.84 6.03
C GLU A 11 -9.55 -27.45 4.68
N ARG A 12 -8.26 -27.34 4.35
CA ARG A 12 -7.67 -28.00 3.18
C ARG A 12 -6.33 -28.60 3.50
N THR A 13 -6.24 -29.92 3.38
CA THR A 13 -5.04 -30.72 3.61
C THR A 13 -4.67 -31.43 2.33
N PHE A 14 -3.38 -31.42 2.00
CA PHE A 14 -2.81 -32.13 0.84
C PHE A 14 -1.89 -33.26 1.32
N PRO A 15 -2.00 -34.48 0.79
CA PRO A 15 -1.07 -35.56 1.08
C PRO A 15 0.30 -35.28 0.42
N LEU A 16 1.40 -35.43 1.20
CA LEU A 16 2.76 -35.25 0.71
C LEU A 16 3.49 -36.58 0.40
N GLY A 17 2.83 -37.73 0.55
CA GLY A 17 3.46 -39.02 0.46
C GLY A 17 4.11 -39.46 1.78
N GLY A 18 4.35 -40.77 1.96
CA GLY A 18 4.97 -41.32 3.19
C GLY A 18 4.19 -41.04 4.48
N GLY A 19 2.88 -40.85 4.42
CA GLY A 19 2.02 -40.59 5.59
C GLY A 19 2.12 -39.14 6.12
N LYS A 20 2.81 -38.26 5.41
CA LYS A 20 2.88 -36.82 5.75
C LYS A 20 1.77 -36.02 5.07
N GLU A 21 1.29 -35.02 5.75
CA GLU A 21 0.25 -34.11 5.26
C GLU A 21 0.70 -32.66 5.33
N TYR A 22 0.23 -31.85 4.39
CA TYR A 22 0.40 -30.40 4.38
C TYR A 22 -0.95 -29.73 4.56
N ILE A 23 -1.16 -29.10 5.70
CA ILE A 23 -2.38 -28.34 5.97
C ILE A 23 -2.18 -26.95 5.35
N ALA A 24 -2.88 -26.69 4.25
CA ALA A 24 -2.82 -25.39 3.58
C ALA A 24 -3.67 -24.33 4.31
N LEU A 25 -4.92 -24.68 4.61
CA LEU A 25 -5.90 -23.83 5.28
C LEU A 25 -6.51 -24.57 6.46
N LYS A 26 -6.81 -23.84 7.54
CA LYS A 26 -7.39 -24.44 8.74
C LYS A 26 -8.39 -23.49 9.40
N GLY A 27 -9.67 -23.94 9.52
CA GLY A 27 -10.71 -23.20 10.22
C GLY A 27 -10.97 -21.83 9.61
N ILE A 28 -11.24 -21.78 8.31
CA ILE A 28 -11.60 -20.54 7.61
C ILE A 28 -13.10 -20.30 7.76
N ASP A 29 -13.47 -19.18 8.35
CA ASP A 29 -14.84 -18.68 8.47
C ASP A 29 -14.97 -17.36 7.74
N LEU A 30 -15.79 -17.31 6.68
CA LEU A 30 -15.98 -16.12 5.86
C LEU A 30 -17.39 -16.08 5.28
N HIS A 31 -18.12 -15.00 5.57
CA HIS A 31 -19.44 -14.75 5.02
C HIS A 31 -19.40 -13.53 4.10
N ILE A 32 -19.91 -13.69 2.87
CA ILE A 32 -19.91 -12.65 1.84
C ILE A 32 -21.37 -12.30 1.51
N LYS A 33 -21.66 -11.00 1.47
CA LYS A 33 -22.99 -10.49 1.12
C LYS A 33 -23.16 -10.45 -0.40
N LYS A 34 -24.40 -10.48 -0.89
CA LYS A 34 -24.68 -10.31 -2.30
C LYS A 34 -24.27 -8.92 -2.77
N GLY A 35 -23.61 -8.83 -3.93
CA GLY A 35 -23.07 -7.58 -4.50
C GLY A 35 -21.82 -7.06 -3.79
N GLU A 36 -21.29 -7.76 -2.80
CA GLU A 36 -20.07 -7.37 -2.11
C GLU A 36 -18.83 -7.74 -2.92
N PHE A 37 -17.84 -6.85 -2.92
CA PHE A 37 -16.53 -7.10 -3.50
C PHE A 37 -15.52 -7.28 -2.38
N ILE A 38 -14.91 -8.45 -2.26
CA ILE A 38 -13.87 -8.70 -1.27
C ILE A 38 -12.52 -9.00 -1.91
N SER A 39 -11.43 -8.61 -1.27
CA SER A 39 -10.07 -9.01 -1.66
C SER A 39 -9.45 -9.92 -0.62
N LEU A 40 -8.80 -10.98 -1.09
CA LEU A 40 -7.96 -11.88 -0.30
C LEU A 40 -6.51 -11.44 -0.44
N ILE A 41 -5.88 -11.04 0.66
CA ILE A 41 -4.48 -10.61 0.71
C ILE A 41 -3.67 -11.54 1.63
N GLY A 42 -2.41 -11.76 1.29
CA GLY A 42 -1.46 -12.54 2.07
C GLY A 42 -0.24 -12.91 1.25
N HIS A 43 0.81 -13.42 1.89
CA HIS A 43 2.03 -13.80 1.20
C HIS A 43 1.83 -14.95 0.21
N SER A 44 2.75 -15.08 -0.74
CA SER A 44 2.76 -16.23 -1.66
C SER A 44 2.79 -17.55 -0.88
N GLY A 45 1.93 -18.50 -1.29
CA GLY A 45 1.80 -19.82 -0.65
C GLY A 45 0.95 -19.84 0.63
N CYS A 46 0.23 -18.75 1.00
CA CYS A 46 -0.66 -18.77 2.16
C CYS A 46 -2.07 -19.35 1.88
N GLY A 47 -2.33 -19.88 0.69
CA GLY A 47 -3.59 -20.56 0.40
C GLY A 47 -4.71 -19.71 -0.23
N LYS A 48 -4.45 -18.46 -0.68
CA LYS A 48 -5.45 -17.59 -1.32
C LYS A 48 -6.14 -18.25 -2.52
N SER A 49 -5.34 -18.71 -3.49
CA SER A 49 -5.88 -19.39 -4.69
C SER A 49 -6.52 -20.72 -4.34
N THR A 50 -6.07 -21.41 -3.29
CA THR A 50 -6.72 -22.62 -2.77
C THR A 50 -8.11 -22.30 -2.24
N LEU A 51 -8.27 -21.25 -1.45
CA LEU A 51 -9.58 -20.80 -0.96
C LEU A 51 -10.48 -20.37 -2.12
N LEU A 52 -9.93 -19.62 -3.08
CA LEU A 52 -10.67 -19.19 -4.28
C LEU A 52 -11.18 -20.40 -5.08
N ASN A 53 -10.34 -21.43 -5.27
CA ASN A 53 -10.70 -22.65 -5.99
C ASN A 53 -11.78 -23.46 -5.26
N MET A 54 -11.79 -23.46 -3.93
CA MET A 54 -12.86 -24.11 -3.17
C MET A 54 -14.20 -23.37 -3.29
N ILE A 55 -14.17 -22.04 -3.30
CA ILE A 55 -15.35 -21.21 -3.56
C ILE A 55 -15.86 -21.44 -4.99
N ALA A 56 -14.95 -21.65 -5.95
CA ALA A 56 -15.30 -21.99 -7.34
C ALA A 56 -15.89 -23.38 -7.52
N GLY A 57 -15.66 -24.29 -6.56
CA GLY A 57 -15.97 -25.71 -6.70
C GLY A 57 -15.00 -26.50 -7.56
N LEU A 58 -13.81 -25.91 -7.84
CA LEU A 58 -12.71 -26.56 -8.57
C LEU A 58 -11.87 -27.46 -7.66
N ASP A 59 -11.90 -27.20 -6.38
CA ASP A 59 -11.31 -28.02 -5.33
C ASP A 59 -12.33 -28.15 -4.19
N LEU A 60 -12.23 -29.22 -3.41
CA LEU A 60 -13.17 -29.48 -2.31
C LEU A 60 -12.44 -29.37 -0.96
N PRO A 61 -13.08 -28.77 0.05
CA PRO A 61 -12.52 -28.75 1.40
C PRO A 61 -12.39 -30.17 1.97
N THR A 62 -11.33 -30.40 2.75
CA THR A 62 -11.16 -31.67 3.51
C THR A 62 -11.95 -31.64 4.83
N GLY A 63 -12.30 -30.45 5.32
CA GLY A 63 -13.17 -30.23 6.47
C GLY A 63 -13.96 -28.93 6.26
N GLY A 64 -15.11 -28.83 6.92
CA GLY A 64 -16.03 -27.71 6.75
C GLY A 64 -16.83 -27.74 5.44
N VAL A 65 -17.45 -26.61 5.09
CA VAL A 65 -18.33 -26.53 3.91
C VAL A 65 -18.26 -25.11 3.28
N VAL A 66 -18.42 -25.08 1.95
CA VAL A 66 -18.66 -23.84 1.19
C VAL A 66 -20.09 -23.90 0.66
N MET A 67 -20.85 -22.82 0.90
CA MET A 67 -22.23 -22.68 0.43
C MET A 67 -22.35 -21.45 -0.47
N LEU A 68 -23.19 -21.51 -1.48
CA LEU A 68 -23.60 -20.40 -2.35
C LEU A 68 -25.13 -20.37 -2.42
N GLU A 69 -25.77 -19.26 -2.01
CA GLU A 69 -27.22 -19.13 -1.93
C GLU A 69 -27.89 -20.34 -1.21
N ASP A 70 -27.32 -20.74 -0.05
CA ASP A 70 -27.74 -21.87 0.76
C ASP A 70 -27.56 -23.28 0.12
N GLU A 71 -26.95 -23.37 -1.08
CA GLU A 71 -26.59 -24.63 -1.72
C GLU A 71 -25.11 -24.97 -1.53
N ARG A 72 -24.82 -26.24 -1.22
CA ARG A 72 -23.44 -26.71 -1.06
C ARG A 72 -22.68 -26.69 -2.39
N VAL A 73 -21.53 -26.04 -2.39
CA VAL A 73 -20.60 -26.03 -3.53
C VAL A 73 -19.87 -27.38 -3.59
N SER A 74 -20.25 -28.25 -4.53
CA SER A 74 -19.64 -29.56 -4.74
C SER A 74 -18.95 -29.72 -6.09
N ARG A 75 -19.16 -28.80 -7.02
CA ARG A 75 -18.58 -28.78 -8.39
C ARG A 75 -18.62 -27.37 -8.96
N PRO A 76 -17.86 -27.09 -10.03
CA PRO A 76 -18.00 -25.83 -10.79
C PRO A 76 -19.42 -25.68 -11.34
N GLY A 77 -19.90 -24.44 -11.45
CA GLY A 77 -21.22 -24.11 -11.97
C GLY A 77 -21.21 -22.83 -12.82
N PRO A 78 -22.23 -22.64 -13.69
CA PRO A 78 -22.35 -21.48 -14.58
C PRO A 78 -22.69 -20.18 -13.83
N ASP A 79 -23.13 -20.29 -12.58
CA ASP A 79 -23.43 -19.19 -11.67
C ASP A 79 -22.19 -18.46 -11.16
N ARG A 80 -21.01 -19.05 -11.35
CA ARG A 80 -19.72 -18.50 -10.89
C ARG A 80 -18.64 -18.63 -11.97
N MET A 81 -17.95 -17.55 -12.23
CA MET A 81 -16.89 -17.48 -13.23
C MET A 81 -15.54 -17.19 -12.61
N VAL A 82 -14.51 -17.87 -13.13
CA VAL A 82 -13.13 -17.72 -12.65
C VAL A 82 -12.26 -17.08 -13.73
N VAL A 83 -11.55 -16.01 -13.34
CA VAL A 83 -10.43 -15.44 -14.11
C VAL A 83 -9.14 -15.95 -13.49
N PHE A 84 -8.48 -16.88 -14.17
CA PHE A 84 -7.24 -17.49 -13.72
C PHE A 84 -6.01 -16.62 -14.00
N GLN A 85 -4.98 -16.76 -13.19
CA GLN A 85 -3.69 -16.09 -13.35
C GLN A 85 -3.03 -16.42 -14.70
N ASN A 86 -3.20 -17.63 -15.23
CA ASN A 86 -2.67 -18.11 -16.51
C ASN A 86 -3.61 -17.88 -17.70
N TYR A 87 -4.66 -17.05 -17.53
CA TYR A 87 -5.69 -16.66 -18.49
C TYR A 87 -6.61 -17.79 -18.96
N SER A 88 -6.16 -19.04 -19.04
CA SER A 88 -6.90 -20.21 -19.49
C SER A 88 -7.68 -20.00 -20.80
N LEU A 89 -7.06 -19.31 -21.77
CA LEU A 89 -7.61 -19.14 -23.12
C LEU A 89 -7.31 -20.36 -23.97
N LEU A 90 -8.27 -20.73 -24.82
CA LEU A 90 -8.08 -21.77 -25.81
C LEU A 90 -7.23 -21.22 -26.99
N PRO A 91 -6.01 -21.75 -27.22
CA PRO A 91 -5.04 -21.13 -28.13
C PRO A 91 -5.42 -21.22 -29.61
N TRP A 92 -6.34 -22.10 -29.97
CA TRP A 92 -6.87 -22.29 -31.31
C TRP A 92 -8.14 -21.48 -31.61
N LEU A 93 -8.70 -20.77 -30.65
CA LEU A 93 -9.84 -19.88 -30.82
C LEU A 93 -9.39 -18.41 -30.89
N SER A 94 -10.11 -17.61 -31.68
CA SER A 94 -9.91 -16.16 -31.66
C SER A 94 -10.33 -15.50 -30.32
N VAL A 95 -10.09 -14.20 -30.17
CA VAL A 95 -10.63 -13.42 -29.03
C VAL A 95 -12.16 -13.54 -29.01
N ARG A 96 -12.82 -13.32 -30.15
CA ARG A 96 -14.27 -13.48 -30.31
C ARG A 96 -14.72 -14.84 -29.82
N ASP A 97 -14.13 -15.91 -30.34
CA ASP A 97 -14.58 -17.27 -30.06
C ASP A 97 -14.28 -17.71 -28.62
N ASN A 98 -13.20 -17.23 -28.02
CA ASN A 98 -12.93 -17.46 -26.59
C ASN A 98 -14.00 -16.85 -25.69
N VAL A 99 -14.56 -15.69 -26.05
CA VAL A 99 -15.66 -15.06 -25.28
C VAL A 99 -16.99 -15.72 -25.63
N ALA A 100 -17.22 -15.99 -26.92
CA ALA A 100 -18.44 -16.62 -27.42
C ALA A 100 -18.68 -18.00 -26.80
N LEU A 101 -17.63 -18.79 -26.60
CA LEU A 101 -17.74 -20.12 -25.99
C LEU A 101 -18.47 -20.08 -24.63
N ALA A 102 -18.14 -19.12 -23.78
CA ALA A 102 -18.80 -18.99 -22.48
C ALA A 102 -20.25 -18.47 -22.60
N VAL A 103 -20.47 -17.51 -23.51
CA VAL A 103 -21.80 -16.94 -23.78
C VAL A 103 -22.74 -17.98 -24.37
N ASP A 104 -22.26 -18.78 -25.33
CA ASP A 104 -23.05 -19.83 -26.00
C ASP A 104 -23.45 -20.96 -25.05
N GLU A 105 -22.55 -21.32 -24.10
CA GLU A 105 -22.83 -22.36 -23.13
C GLU A 105 -23.81 -21.89 -22.03
N VAL A 106 -23.57 -20.70 -21.48
CA VAL A 106 -24.31 -20.21 -20.30
C VAL A 106 -25.62 -19.53 -20.68
N LEU A 107 -25.64 -18.78 -21.81
CA LEU A 107 -26.78 -17.96 -22.26
C LEU A 107 -27.42 -18.55 -23.50
N SER A 108 -27.55 -19.88 -23.56
CA SER A 108 -28.14 -20.60 -24.70
C SER A 108 -29.60 -20.26 -24.96
N ASN A 109 -30.30 -19.63 -24.00
CA ASN A 109 -31.67 -19.15 -24.15
C ASN A 109 -31.79 -17.85 -24.95
N LEU A 110 -30.66 -17.12 -25.20
CA LEU A 110 -30.66 -15.92 -26.01
C LEU A 110 -30.54 -16.26 -27.51
N SER A 111 -31.05 -15.37 -28.37
CA SER A 111 -30.86 -15.51 -29.82
C SER A 111 -29.38 -15.40 -30.19
N LYS A 112 -29.04 -15.87 -31.38
CA LYS A 112 -27.66 -15.82 -31.90
C LYS A 112 -27.17 -14.37 -32.03
N GLU A 113 -28.05 -13.49 -32.45
CA GLU A 113 -27.80 -12.05 -32.63
C GLU A 113 -27.51 -11.39 -31.26
N GLU A 114 -28.29 -11.70 -30.22
CA GLU A 114 -28.10 -11.18 -28.89
C GLU A 114 -26.77 -11.65 -28.27
N ARG A 115 -26.44 -12.93 -28.45
CA ARG A 115 -25.16 -13.49 -27.99
C ARG A 115 -23.99 -12.86 -28.70
N HIS A 116 -24.07 -12.66 -30.01
CA HIS A 116 -23.04 -11.97 -30.77
C HIS A 116 -22.84 -10.51 -30.32
N ALA A 117 -23.93 -9.79 -30.11
CA ALA A 117 -23.89 -8.41 -29.57
C ALA A 117 -23.24 -8.33 -28.17
N LEU A 118 -23.51 -9.31 -27.30
CA LEU A 118 -22.86 -9.41 -26.00
C LEU A 118 -21.35 -9.62 -26.13
N VAL A 119 -20.91 -10.54 -26.98
CA VAL A 119 -19.49 -10.79 -27.23
C VAL A 119 -18.79 -9.53 -27.69
N GLU A 120 -19.34 -8.83 -28.69
CA GLU A 120 -18.76 -7.59 -29.18
C GLU A 120 -18.72 -6.49 -28.12
N ARG A 121 -19.80 -6.33 -27.34
CA ARG A 121 -19.88 -5.37 -26.25
C ARG A 121 -18.74 -5.56 -25.24
N TYR A 122 -18.51 -6.79 -24.77
CA TYR A 122 -17.50 -7.04 -23.75
C TYR A 122 -16.07 -7.02 -24.30
N VAL A 123 -15.84 -7.44 -25.55
CA VAL A 123 -14.55 -7.28 -26.23
C VAL A 123 -14.22 -5.81 -26.45
N ASN A 124 -15.19 -4.98 -26.84
CA ASN A 124 -15.02 -3.54 -26.98
C ASN A 124 -14.75 -2.87 -25.63
N MET A 125 -15.46 -3.28 -24.59
CA MET A 125 -15.29 -2.75 -23.22
C MET A 125 -13.85 -2.90 -22.70
N VAL A 126 -13.22 -4.04 -22.98
CA VAL A 126 -11.81 -4.26 -22.60
C VAL A 126 -10.81 -3.69 -23.62
N GLY A 127 -11.28 -2.94 -24.62
CA GLY A 127 -10.45 -2.25 -25.63
C GLY A 127 -9.75 -3.19 -26.60
N LEU A 128 -10.37 -4.33 -26.97
CA LEU A 128 -9.80 -5.34 -27.85
C LEU A 128 -10.52 -5.49 -29.21
N ALA A 129 -11.36 -4.51 -29.60
CA ALA A 129 -12.02 -4.53 -30.91
C ALA A 129 -11.05 -4.74 -32.10
N HIS A 130 -9.89 -4.07 -32.05
CA HIS A 130 -8.85 -4.14 -33.06
C HIS A 130 -8.16 -5.51 -33.16
N ALA A 131 -8.39 -6.40 -32.22
CA ALA A 131 -7.76 -7.71 -32.13
C ALA A 131 -8.79 -8.85 -32.02
N ILE A 132 -10.08 -8.58 -32.30
CA ILE A 132 -11.20 -9.50 -32.03
C ILE A 132 -11.05 -10.85 -32.72
N ASP A 133 -10.45 -10.89 -33.91
CA ASP A 133 -10.28 -12.10 -34.73
C ASP A 133 -8.88 -12.73 -34.57
N LYS A 134 -8.01 -12.18 -33.68
CA LYS A 134 -6.67 -12.72 -33.40
C LYS A 134 -6.72 -13.87 -32.39
N PRO A 135 -5.90 -14.92 -32.59
CA PRO A 135 -5.73 -15.98 -31.59
C PRO A 135 -4.85 -15.51 -30.44
N PRO A 136 -4.92 -16.15 -29.24
CA PRO A 136 -4.12 -15.81 -28.06
C PRO A 136 -2.60 -15.77 -28.28
N THR A 137 -2.08 -16.54 -29.23
CA THR A 137 -0.65 -16.58 -29.59
C THR A 137 -0.14 -15.26 -30.17
N GLN A 138 -1.03 -14.44 -30.72
CA GLN A 138 -0.73 -13.12 -31.30
C GLN A 138 -1.01 -11.96 -30.32
N LEU A 139 -1.37 -12.26 -29.07
CA LEU A 139 -1.71 -11.28 -28.05
C LEU A 139 -0.60 -11.14 -27.03
N SER A 140 -0.40 -9.92 -26.51
CA SER A 140 0.43 -9.68 -25.32
C SER A 140 -0.19 -10.32 -24.08
N GLY A 141 0.58 -10.50 -23.00
CA GLY A 141 0.07 -11.00 -21.72
C GLY A 141 -1.12 -10.19 -21.21
N GLY A 142 -1.01 -8.86 -21.25
CA GLY A 142 -2.10 -7.97 -20.84
C GLY A 142 -3.34 -8.05 -21.75
N MET A 143 -3.18 -8.28 -23.06
CA MET A 143 -4.32 -8.51 -23.94
C MET A 143 -5.02 -9.83 -23.62
N ARG A 144 -4.26 -10.91 -23.41
CA ARG A 144 -4.82 -12.21 -22.98
C ARG A 144 -5.61 -12.11 -21.69
N GLN A 145 -5.11 -11.36 -20.72
CA GLN A 145 -5.80 -11.12 -19.46
C GLN A 145 -7.13 -10.38 -19.65
N ARG A 146 -7.13 -9.36 -20.51
CA ARG A 146 -8.36 -8.63 -20.86
C ARG A 146 -9.40 -9.53 -21.55
N VAL A 147 -8.99 -10.47 -22.40
CA VAL A 147 -9.90 -11.46 -23.00
C VAL A 147 -10.51 -12.36 -21.92
N ALA A 148 -9.71 -12.85 -20.96
CA ALA A 148 -10.20 -13.69 -19.88
C ALA A 148 -11.24 -12.96 -19.00
N ILE A 149 -11.02 -11.67 -18.71
CA ILE A 149 -11.97 -10.83 -17.99
C ILE A 149 -13.26 -10.61 -18.82
N ALA A 150 -13.13 -10.29 -20.12
CA ALA A 150 -14.29 -10.13 -21.00
C ALA A 150 -15.13 -11.41 -21.06
N ARG A 151 -14.49 -12.58 -21.20
CA ARG A 151 -15.15 -13.89 -21.18
C ARG A 151 -15.94 -14.14 -19.89
N ALA A 152 -15.35 -13.81 -18.75
CA ALA A 152 -15.99 -14.02 -17.46
C ALA A 152 -17.18 -13.08 -17.23
N LEU A 153 -17.07 -11.82 -17.64
CA LEU A 153 -18.13 -10.81 -17.48
C LEU A 153 -19.28 -10.96 -18.48
N ALA A 154 -19.01 -11.46 -19.69
CA ALA A 154 -20.01 -11.58 -20.74
C ALA A 154 -21.19 -12.46 -20.39
N VAL A 155 -21.01 -13.41 -19.47
CA VAL A 155 -22.08 -14.33 -19.00
C VAL A 155 -22.86 -13.78 -17.78
N ARG A 156 -22.50 -12.59 -17.29
CA ARG A 156 -23.14 -11.95 -16.11
C ARG A 156 -23.26 -12.91 -14.92
N PRO A 157 -22.14 -13.41 -14.38
CA PRO A 157 -22.15 -14.39 -13.32
C PRO A 157 -22.72 -13.80 -12.03
N LYS A 158 -23.31 -14.63 -11.17
CA LYS A 158 -23.70 -14.22 -9.81
C LYS A 158 -22.48 -13.98 -8.92
N LEU A 159 -21.41 -14.77 -9.14
CA LEU A 159 -20.14 -14.72 -8.42
C LEU A 159 -18.96 -14.68 -9.37
N LEU A 160 -18.13 -13.64 -9.26
CA LEU A 160 -16.91 -13.45 -10.03
C LEU A 160 -15.68 -13.72 -9.14
N LEU A 161 -14.86 -14.67 -9.55
CA LEU A 161 -13.64 -15.07 -8.84
C LEU A 161 -12.42 -14.67 -9.66
N LEU A 162 -11.52 -13.90 -9.07
CA LEU A 162 -10.42 -13.25 -9.77
C LEU A 162 -9.09 -13.63 -9.10
N ASP A 163 -8.21 -14.37 -9.80
CA ASP A 163 -6.88 -14.71 -9.29
C ASP A 163 -5.82 -13.84 -9.96
N GLU A 164 -5.34 -12.82 -9.26
CA GLU A 164 -4.36 -11.81 -9.70
C GLU A 164 -4.71 -11.17 -11.07
N PRO A 165 -5.94 -10.61 -11.25
CA PRO A 165 -6.48 -10.29 -12.57
C PRO A 165 -5.79 -9.12 -13.28
N PHE A 166 -4.91 -8.37 -12.61
CA PHE A 166 -4.30 -7.17 -13.17
C PHE A 166 -2.76 -7.23 -13.25
N GLY A 167 -2.15 -8.36 -12.84
CA GLY A 167 -0.70 -8.49 -12.71
C GLY A 167 0.10 -8.28 -14.01
N ALA A 168 -0.47 -8.63 -15.17
CA ALA A 168 0.19 -8.50 -16.47
C ALA A 168 -0.11 -7.18 -17.22
N LEU A 169 -0.81 -6.23 -16.59
CA LEU A 169 -1.23 -4.98 -17.22
C LEU A 169 -0.28 -3.81 -16.90
N ASP A 170 -0.06 -2.95 -17.86
CA ASP A 170 0.56 -1.64 -17.62
C ASP A 170 -0.35 -0.74 -16.75
N ALA A 171 0.23 0.28 -16.13
CA ALA A 171 -0.46 1.10 -15.13
C ALA A 171 -1.72 1.82 -15.65
N LEU A 172 -1.70 2.32 -16.91
CA LEU A 172 -2.83 3.05 -17.49
C LEU A 172 -3.97 2.11 -17.87
N THR A 173 -3.64 1.02 -18.55
CA THR A 173 -4.62 -0.02 -18.93
C THR A 173 -5.24 -0.65 -17.70
N ARG A 174 -4.44 -0.90 -16.65
CA ARG A 174 -4.88 -1.43 -15.35
C ARG A 174 -5.92 -0.53 -14.70
N GLY A 175 -5.64 0.78 -14.58
CA GLY A 175 -6.55 1.75 -13.98
C GLY A 175 -7.92 1.79 -14.66
N ASN A 176 -7.92 1.92 -15.98
CA ASN A 176 -9.16 1.94 -16.79
C ASN A 176 -9.98 0.65 -16.65
N LEU A 177 -9.30 -0.51 -16.60
CA LEU A 177 -10.00 -1.80 -16.50
C LEU A 177 -10.57 -2.01 -15.09
N GLN A 178 -9.87 -1.58 -14.04
CA GLN A 178 -10.33 -1.61 -12.65
C GLN A 178 -11.61 -0.78 -12.47
N GLU A 179 -11.64 0.43 -13.02
CA GLU A 179 -12.82 1.30 -12.97
C GLU A 179 -14.02 0.68 -13.68
N LYS A 180 -13.80 0.12 -14.88
CA LYS A 180 -14.86 -0.57 -15.64
C LYS A 180 -15.37 -1.82 -14.95
N LEU A 181 -14.47 -2.62 -14.36
CA LEU A 181 -14.84 -3.81 -13.60
C LEU A 181 -15.73 -3.43 -12.40
N MET A 182 -15.31 -2.42 -11.64
CA MET A 182 -16.05 -1.94 -10.49
C MET A 182 -17.44 -1.39 -10.88
N GLN A 183 -17.52 -0.66 -11.99
CA GLN A 183 -18.78 -0.16 -12.54
C GLN A 183 -19.74 -1.32 -12.85
N ILE A 184 -19.29 -2.33 -13.60
CA ILE A 184 -20.11 -3.49 -13.98
C ILE A 184 -20.55 -4.29 -12.74
N CYS A 185 -19.63 -4.57 -11.83
CA CYS A 185 -19.98 -5.28 -10.59
C CYS A 185 -21.04 -4.54 -9.78
N ASN A 186 -21.01 -3.20 -9.79
CA ASN A 186 -22.01 -2.39 -9.11
C ASN A 186 -23.36 -2.33 -9.86
N GLU A 187 -23.33 -2.16 -11.19
CA GLU A 187 -24.54 -2.09 -12.03
C GLU A 187 -25.30 -3.43 -12.05
N ASP A 188 -24.58 -4.53 -12.26
CA ASP A 188 -25.14 -5.88 -12.37
C ASP A 188 -25.23 -6.60 -11.01
N GLN A 189 -24.88 -5.93 -9.89
CA GLN A 189 -24.87 -6.49 -8.52
C GLN A 189 -24.10 -7.80 -8.41
N ILE A 190 -22.97 -7.91 -9.14
CA ILE A 190 -22.10 -9.07 -9.14
C ILE A 190 -21.32 -9.13 -7.83
N THR A 191 -21.40 -10.26 -7.11
CA THR A 191 -20.52 -10.51 -5.98
C THR A 191 -19.13 -10.89 -6.49
N ALA A 192 -18.07 -10.32 -5.91
CA ALA A 192 -16.72 -10.59 -6.38
C ALA A 192 -15.75 -10.97 -5.25
N VAL A 193 -14.90 -11.97 -5.53
CA VAL A 193 -13.77 -12.35 -4.67
C VAL A 193 -12.50 -12.26 -5.48
N MET A 194 -11.58 -11.40 -5.07
CA MET A 194 -10.32 -11.16 -5.77
C MET A 194 -9.12 -11.56 -4.92
N VAL A 195 -8.21 -12.32 -5.48
CA VAL A 195 -6.87 -12.51 -4.94
C VAL A 195 -5.95 -11.46 -5.54
N THR A 196 -5.26 -10.72 -4.70
CA THR A 196 -4.23 -9.76 -5.13
C THR A 196 -3.10 -9.68 -4.12
N HIS A 197 -1.93 -9.30 -4.58
CA HIS A 197 -0.78 -8.91 -3.77
C HIS A 197 -0.57 -7.38 -3.76
N ASP A 198 -1.35 -6.64 -4.55
CA ASP A 198 -1.32 -5.18 -4.62
C ASP A 198 -2.31 -4.59 -3.61
N VAL A 199 -1.74 -3.89 -2.61
CA VAL A 199 -2.51 -3.28 -1.50
C VAL A 199 -3.41 -2.16 -2.02
N ASP A 200 -2.93 -1.39 -2.98
CA ASP A 200 -3.66 -0.26 -3.54
C ASP A 200 -4.87 -0.75 -4.38
N GLU A 201 -4.74 -1.90 -5.07
CA GLU A 201 -5.87 -2.56 -5.74
C GLU A 201 -6.94 -3.00 -4.75
N ALA A 202 -6.53 -3.62 -3.65
CA ALA A 202 -7.47 -4.09 -2.64
C ALA A 202 -8.26 -2.94 -2.00
N VAL A 203 -7.60 -1.84 -1.63
CA VAL A 203 -8.28 -0.68 -1.06
C VAL A 203 -9.20 0.00 -2.08
N LEU A 204 -8.80 0.05 -3.36
CA LEU A 204 -9.60 0.68 -4.40
C LEU A 204 -10.88 -0.08 -4.73
N LEU A 205 -10.81 -1.41 -4.81
CA LEU A 205 -11.88 -2.22 -5.39
C LEU A 205 -12.81 -2.83 -4.34
N SER A 206 -12.33 -3.09 -3.12
CA SER A 206 -13.04 -3.96 -2.17
C SER A 206 -13.88 -3.21 -1.15
N ASP A 207 -14.98 -3.82 -0.72
CA ASP A 207 -15.73 -3.40 0.46
C ASP A 207 -15.10 -3.93 1.74
N ARG A 208 -14.54 -5.15 1.67
CA ARG A 208 -13.74 -5.76 2.75
C ARG A 208 -12.48 -6.39 2.20
N ILE A 209 -11.43 -6.34 3.00
CA ILE A 209 -10.13 -6.95 2.72
C ILE A 209 -9.86 -8.03 3.76
N VAL A 210 -9.78 -9.27 3.30
CA VAL A 210 -9.52 -10.45 4.13
C VAL A 210 -8.04 -10.79 4.07
N MET A 211 -7.37 -10.73 5.20
CA MET A 211 -5.94 -10.95 5.33
C MET A 211 -5.65 -12.35 5.86
N LEU A 212 -4.96 -13.17 5.07
CA LEU A 212 -4.58 -14.53 5.45
C LEU A 212 -3.21 -14.57 6.11
N THR A 213 -3.07 -15.37 7.17
CA THR A 213 -1.78 -15.65 7.82
C THR A 213 -0.88 -16.49 6.91
N ASN A 214 0.39 -16.65 7.28
CA ASN A 214 1.27 -17.55 6.55
C ASN A 214 0.85 -19.03 6.73
N GLY A 215 1.12 -19.86 5.68
CA GLY A 215 1.06 -21.31 5.84
C GLY A 215 2.31 -21.88 6.59
N PRO A 216 2.26 -23.10 7.03
CA PRO A 216 1.14 -24.05 6.99
C PRO A 216 -0.01 -23.68 7.94
N ALA A 217 -1.17 -24.30 7.74
CA ALA A 217 -2.38 -24.08 8.52
C ALA A 217 -2.80 -22.58 8.57
N SER A 218 -2.80 -21.94 7.40
CA SER A 218 -3.20 -20.55 7.25
C SER A 218 -4.64 -20.31 7.70
N LYS A 219 -4.87 -19.17 8.33
CA LYS A 219 -6.17 -18.72 8.87
C LYS A 219 -6.45 -17.29 8.42
N ILE A 220 -7.68 -16.84 8.62
CA ILE A 220 -7.98 -15.41 8.55
C ILE A 220 -7.32 -14.74 9.75
N GLY A 221 -6.36 -13.86 9.48
CA GLY A 221 -5.62 -13.10 10.48
C GLY A 221 -6.24 -11.74 10.78
N GLY A 222 -7.12 -11.26 9.89
CA GLY A 222 -7.86 -10.01 10.07
C GLY A 222 -8.77 -9.74 8.87
N ILE A 223 -9.81 -8.94 9.11
CA ILE A 223 -10.72 -8.44 8.08
C ILE A 223 -10.83 -6.93 8.28
N LEU A 224 -10.58 -6.16 7.23
CA LEU A 224 -10.72 -4.71 7.21
C LEU A 224 -11.93 -4.32 6.39
N GLU A 225 -12.79 -3.49 6.94
CA GLU A 225 -13.86 -2.83 6.19
C GLU A 225 -13.30 -1.57 5.51
N VAL A 226 -13.66 -1.37 4.24
CA VAL A 226 -13.23 -0.20 3.47
C VAL A 226 -14.37 0.80 3.44
N ASP A 227 -14.27 1.81 4.29
CA ASP A 227 -15.26 2.87 4.51
C ASP A 227 -15.24 3.99 3.43
N ILE A 228 -14.49 3.80 2.35
CA ILE A 228 -14.45 4.73 1.22
C ILE A 228 -15.69 4.50 0.34
N PRO A 229 -16.53 5.53 0.08
CA PRO A 229 -17.76 5.36 -0.69
C PRO A 229 -17.54 4.90 -2.14
N ARG A 230 -18.48 4.15 -2.70
CA ARG A 230 -18.54 3.83 -4.15
C ARG A 230 -19.43 4.84 -4.92
N PRO A 231 -19.15 5.11 -6.22
CA PRO A 231 -18.04 4.58 -7.03
C PRO A 231 -16.71 5.25 -6.68
N ARG A 232 -15.64 4.47 -6.64
CA ARG A 232 -14.30 4.95 -6.31
C ARG A 232 -13.53 5.28 -7.56
N GLN A 233 -13.17 6.54 -7.74
CA GLN A 233 -12.17 6.97 -8.71
C GLN A 233 -10.80 6.97 -8.03
N ARG A 234 -9.78 6.47 -8.70
CA ARG A 234 -8.44 6.27 -8.13
C ARG A 234 -7.86 7.53 -7.48
N LEU A 235 -7.93 8.66 -8.19
CA LEU A 235 -7.40 9.93 -7.69
C LEU A 235 -8.16 10.48 -6.47
N GLU A 236 -9.47 10.24 -6.40
CA GLU A 236 -10.29 10.68 -5.27
C GLU A 236 -10.14 9.72 -4.08
N ALA A 237 -10.07 8.41 -4.32
CA ALA A 237 -9.86 7.42 -3.26
C ALA A 237 -8.55 7.66 -2.48
N VAL A 238 -7.47 8.02 -3.18
CA VAL A 238 -6.16 8.33 -2.56
C VAL A 238 -6.23 9.58 -1.65
N LYS A 239 -7.14 10.52 -1.93
CA LYS A 239 -7.35 11.72 -1.10
C LYS A 239 -8.20 11.44 0.15
N HIS A 240 -8.91 10.32 0.19
CA HIS A 240 -9.78 9.98 1.32
C HIS A 240 -8.95 9.74 2.60
N PRO A 241 -9.35 10.28 3.77
CA PRO A 241 -8.58 10.15 5.02
C PRO A 241 -8.26 8.71 5.40
N SER A 242 -9.20 7.78 5.18
CA SER A 242 -9.04 6.36 5.52
C SER A 242 -8.09 5.60 4.57
N TYR A 243 -7.80 6.12 3.37
CA TYR A 243 -7.00 5.39 2.38
C TYR A 243 -5.62 4.96 2.91
N TYR A 244 -4.88 5.92 3.45
CA TYR A 244 -3.54 5.64 3.98
C TYR A 244 -3.57 4.83 5.26
N SER A 245 -4.61 4.97 6.10
CA SER A 245 -4.79 4.15 7.29
C SER A 245 -5.00 2.68 6.93
N LEU A 246 -5.94 2.39 6.03
CA LEU A 246 -6.21 1.04 5.53
C LEU A 246 -4.97 0.43 4.87
N ARG A 247 -4.31 1.19 4.00
CA ARG A 247 -3.07 0.76 3.34
C ARG A 247 -1.97 0.40 4.34
N SER A 248 -1.79 1.24 5.37
CA SER A 248 -0.78 1.02 6.41
C SER A 248 -1.09 -0.22 7.23
N GLU A 249 -2.34 -0.46 7.57
CA GLU A 249 -2.78 -1.63 8.34
C GLU A 249 -2.54 -2.94 7.59
N ILE A 250 -2.83 -2.96 6.29
CA ILE A 250 -2.54 -4.14 5.45
C ILE A 250 -1.04 -4.39 5.36
N ILE A 251 -0.24 -3.35 5.08
CA ILE A 251 1.22 -3.47 5.00
C ILE A 251 1.81 -3.93 6.33
N TYR A 252 1.31 -3.40 7.43
CA TYR A 252 1.68 -3.81 8.77
C TYR A 252 1.42 -5.30 9.00
N PHE A 253 0.20 -5.77 8.70
CA PHE A 253 -0.15 -7.19 8.81
C PHE A 253 0.79 -8.08 7.97
N LEU A 254 1.00 -7.74 6.69
CA LEU A 254 1.88 -8.50 5.80
C LEU A 254 3.32 -8.57 6.34
N ASN A 255 3.84 -7.47 6.85
CA ASN A 255 5.18 -7.44 7.44
C ASN A 255 5.27 -8.29 8.72
N GLN A 256 4.26 -8.26 9.58
CA GLN A 256 4.18 -9.16 10.73
C GLN A 256 4.24 -10.64 10.31
N GLN A 257 3.44 -11.01 9.32
CA GLN A 257 3.42 -12.39 8.80
C GLN A 257 4.80 -12.81 8.23
N LYS A 258 5.48 -11.90 7.53
CA LYS A 258 6.86 -12.15 7.04
C LYS A 258 7.83 -12.41 8.17
N ARG A 259 7.69 -11.70 9.29
CA ARG A 259 8.52 -11.87 10.49
C ARG A 259 8.27 -13.22 11.17
N VAL A 260 7.01 -13.61 11.37
CA VAL A 260 6.64 -14.92 11.94
C VAL A 260 7.22 -16.06 11.10
N LYS A 261 7.17 -15.96 9.75
CA LYS A 261 7.77 -16.94 8.85
C LYS A 261 9.28 -17.04 9.03
N LYS A 262 9.97 -15.91 9.18
CA LYS A 262 11.42 -15.87 9.46
C LYS A 262 11.76 -16.47 10.83
N LEU A 263 10.97 -16.17 11.86
CA LEU A 263 11.15 -16.71 13.21
C LEU A 263 10.97 -18.24 13.23
N ASN A 264 9.91 -18.76 12.62
CA ASN A 264 9.64 -20.20 12.54
C ASN A 264 10.71 -20.96 11.71
N ALA A 265 11.32 -20.30 10.72
CA ALA A 265 12.44 -20.86 9.98
C ALA A 265 13.77 -20.85 10.77
N ARG A 266 13.86 -20.02 11.84
CA ARG A 266 15.06 -19.82 12.66
C ARG A 266 15.04 -20.54 14.00
N THR A 267 13.98 -21.25 14.38
CA THR A 267 13.88 -22.00 15.65
C THR A 267 14.86 -23.19 15.75
N VAL A 268 15.76 -23.32 14.77
CA VAL A 268 16.90 -24.25 14.79
C VAL A 268 18.18 -23.41 14.84
N THR A 269 18.77 -23.30 16.03
CA THR A 269 20.08 -22.69 16.36
C THR A 269 20.10 -21.18 16.63
N THR A 270 19.91 -20.77 17.88
CA THR A 270 20.62 -19.62 18.43
C THR A 270 21.04 -19.90 19.88
N VAL A 271 22.26 -20.31 20.05
CA VAL A 271 22.99 -20.17 21.32
C VAL A 271 23.28 -18.69 21.48
N ALA A 272 22.84 -18.08 22.59
CA ALA A 272 23.15 -16.70 22.93
C ALA A 272 24.67 -16.51 22.89
N ARG A 273 25.19 -15.80 21.90
CA ARG A 273 26.57 -15.37 21.82
C ARG A 273 26.68 -13.96 22.38
N HIS A 274 27.60 -13.76 23.32
CA HIS A 274 28.03 -12.45 23.84
C HIS A 274 27.07 -11.70 24.79
N GLY A 275 26.13 -12.38 25.46
CA GLY A 275 25.24 -11.74 26.43
C GLY A 275 24.22 -10.73 25.83
N LEU A 276 24.01 -10.78 24.50
CA LEU A 276 23.01 -9.99 23.82
C LEU A 276 21.68 -10.75 23.81
N GLU A 277 20.60 -10.09 24.17
CA GLU A 277 19.25 -10.66 24.20
C GLU A 277 18.70 -10.90 22.77
N LYS A 278 19.15 -10.08 21.81
CA LYS A 278 18.76 -10.16 20.39
C LYS A 278 19.92 -9.79 19.48
N VAL A 279 20.27 -10.69 18.56
CA VAL A 279 21.38 -10.51 17.61
C VAL A 279 20.93 -10.14 16.19
N ASN A 280 19.63 -10.27 15.92
CA ASN A 280 19.03 -9.98 14.62
C ASN A 280 18.12 -8.77 14.74
N LEU A 281 18.46 -7.67 14.07
CA LEU A 281 17.75 -6.41 14.18
C LEU A 281 17.18 -5.95 12.83
N GLU A 282 15.95 -5.43 12.84
CA GLU A 282 15.34 -4.71 11.72
C GLU A 282 15.41 -3.20 12.02
N ILE A 283 16.30 -2.48 11.32
CA ILE A 283 16.48 -1.03 11.54
C ILE A 283 15.84 -0.26 10.40
N GLY A 284 14.81 0.52 10.70
CA GLY A 284 14.09 1.36 9.73
C GLY A 284 14.83 2.66 9.42
N PHE A 285 14.76 3.10 8.16
CA PHE A 285 15.28 4.40 7.76
C PHE A 285 14.53 5.00 6.57
N VAL A 286 14.46 6.32 6.51
CA VAL A 286 14.06 7.06 5.31
C VAL A 286 15.36 7.46 4.57
N PRO A 287 15.44 7.28 3.22
CA PRO A 287 16.66 7.52 2.45
C PRO A 287 16.99 9.01 2.34
N LEU A 288 17.60 9.53 3.37
CA LEU A 288 18.15 10.88 3.49
C LEU A 288 19.63 10.78 3.87
N THR A 289 20.40 11.83 3.64
CA THR A 289 21.83 11.86 4.02
C THR A 289 22.07 11.47 5.48
N ALA A 290 21.12 11.78 6.34
CA ALA A 290 21.13 11.44 7.77
C ALA A 290 21.06 9.94 8.09
N CYS A 291 20.81 9.05 7.13
CA CYS A 291 20.88 7.58 7.34
C CYS A 291 22.31 7.03 7.19
N ALA A 292 23.27 7.85 6.73
CA ALA A 292 24.63 7.42 6.47
C ALA A 292 25.30 6.66 7.64
N PRO A 293 25.16 7.06 8.93
CA PRO A 293 25.78 6.31 10.03
C PRO A 293 25.31 4.84 10.09
N ILE A 294 24.02 4.58 9.87
CA ILE A 294 23.47 3.21 9.91
C ILE A 294 23.95 2.42 8.68
N ALA A 295 23.90 3.05 7.51
CA ALA A 295 24.34 2.43 6.27
C ALA A 295 25.83 2.07 6.31
N VAL A 296 26.69 2.99 6.77
CA VAL A 296 28.12 2.76 6.93
C VAL A 296 28.39 1.66 7.97
N ALA A 297 27.67 1.65 9.09
CA ALA A 297 27.82 0.61 10.11
C ALA A 297 27.52 -0.79 9.54
N LYS A 298 26.52 -0.90 8.68
CA LYS A 298 26.18 -2.14 7.96
C LYS A 298 27.27 -2.54 6.96
N GLU A 299 27.60 -1.64 6.04
CA GLU A 299 28.53 -1.91 4.93
C GLU A 299 29.95 -2.18 5.40
N LYS A 300 30.39 -1.56 6.52
CA LYS A 300 31.72 -1.77 7.11
C LYS A 300 31.76 -2.92 8.12
N GLY A 301 30.67 -3.66 8.30
CA GLY A 301 30.63 -4.82 9.20
C GLY A 301 30.73 -4.45 10.70
N PHE A 302 30.42 -3.20 11.08
CA PHE A 302 30.51 -2.81 12.49
C PHE A 302 29.47 -3.53 13.35
N PHE A 303 28.31 -3.84 12.83
CA PHE A 303 27.30 -4.61 13.55
C PHE A 303 27.83 -6.02 13.90
N GLN A 304 28.39 -6.73 12.92
CA GLN A 304 28.96 -8.07 13.12
C GLN A 304 30.15 -8.05 14.09
N LYS A 305 30.99 -7.00 14.00
CA LYS A 305 32.12 -6.81 14.90
C LYS A 305 31.69 -6.73 16.37
N HIS A 306 30.47 -6.25 16.63
CA HIS A 306 29.90 -6.12 17.96
C HIS A 306 28.85 -7.21 18.28
N GLY A 307 28.85 -8.34 17.57
CA GLY A 307 28.01 -9.50 17.86
C GLY A 307 26.57 -9.43 17.32
N LEU A 308 26.24 -8.42 16.52
CA LEU A 308 24.96 -8.32 15.83
C LEU A 308 25.08 -8.95 14.43
N ASP A 309 24.90 -10.27 14.37
CA ASP A 309 25.20 -11.06 13.18
C ASP A 309 24.32 -10.73 11.97
N GLU A 310 23.03 -10.43 12.19
CA GLU A 310 22.08 -10.09 11.12
C GLU A 310 21.34 -8.80 11.42
N VAL A 311 21.83 -7.70 10.90
CA VAL A 311 21.12 -6.43 10.88
C VAL A 311 20.53 -6.20 9.49
N SER A 312 19.21 -6.11 9.40
CA SER A 312 18.50 -5.73 8.18
C SER A 312 18.19 -4.24 8.19
N LEU A 313 18.57 -3.53 7.13
CA LEU A 313 18.15 -2.15 6.94
C LEU A 313 16.86 -2.12 6.13
N VAL A 314 15.78 -1.61 6.74
CA VAL A 314 14.45 -1.53 6.14
C VAL A 314 14.20 -0.11 5.62
N ARG A 315 14.12 0.01 4.29
CA ARG A 315 13.82 1.29 3.66
C ARG A 315 12.34 1.60 3.77
N GLU A 316 12.03 2.72 4.42
CA GLU A 316 10.69 3.29 4.48
C GLU A 316 10.58 4.50 3.56
N THR A 317 9.39 4.71 2.99
CA THR A 317 9.13 5.82 2.04
C THR A 317 8.69 7.09 2.74
N SER A 318 8.30 7.00 4.02
CA SER A 318 7.78 8.11 4.81
C SER A 318 8.05 7.94 6.29
N TRP A 319 7.96 9.03 7.05
CA TRP A 319 8.02 8.98 8.52
C TRP A 319 6.83 8.24 9.13
N ARG A 320 5.69 8.20 8.44
CA ARG A 320 4.55 7.39 8.87
C ARG A 320 4.89 5.90 8.86
N GLY A 321 5.58 5.41 7.83
CA GLY A 321 6.08 4.03 7.80
C GLY A 321 7.00 3.70 8.98
N ILE A 322 7.88 4.64 9.36
CA ILE A 322 8.72 4.50 10.57
C ILE A 322 7.86 4.40 11.84
N VAL A 323 6.86 5.30 12.00
CA VAL A 323 5.94 5.28 13.15
C VAL A 323 5.22 3.94 13.24
N ASP A 324 4.60 3.51 12.15
CA ASP A 324 3.85 2.25 12.08
C ASP A 324 4.78 1.06 12.34
N GLY A 325 6.03 1.13 11.86
CA GLY A 325 7.05 0.12 12.05
C GLY A 325 7.48 -0.11 13.50
N ILE A 326 7.80 0.98 14.17
CA ILE A 326 8.19 0.93 15.58
C ILE A 326 6.97 0.61 16.47
N ALA A 327 5.84 1.29 16.27
CA ALA A 327 4.64 1.06 17.07
C ALA A 327 4.12 -0.37 16.96
N GLY A 328 4.22 -0.93 15.77
CA GLY A 328 3.81 -2.30 15.48
C GLY A 328 4.87 -3.37 15.75
N GLY A 329 6.09 -2.98 16.12
CA GLY A 329 7.16 -3.90 16.50
C GLY A 329 7.77 -4.70 15.35
N TYR A 330 7.58 -4.31 14.09
CA TYR A 330 8.32 -4.91 12.98
C TYR A 330 9.66 -4.22 12.71
N LEU A 331 9.86 -3.01 13.23
CA LEU A 331 11.16 -2.39 13.36
C LEU A 331 11.61 -2.46 14.83
N ASP A 332 12.82 -2.88 15.05
CA ASP A 332 13.45 -2.92 16.38
C ASP A 332 13.96 -1.54 16.76
N ALA A 333 14.57 -0.87 15.80
CA ALA A 333 15.05 0.49 15.91
C ALA A 333 14.76 1.27 14.63
N ALA A 334 14.73 2.57 14.68
CA ALA A 334 14.62 3.38 13.48
C ALA A 334 15.30 4.74 13.60
N GLN A 335 15.86 5.18 12.44
CA GLN A 335 16.16 6.59 12.26
C GLN A 335 14.85 7.38 12.30
N MET A 336 14.80 8.43 13.09
CA MET A 336 13.62 9.29 13.14
C MET A 336 13.97 10.75 13.45
N PRO A 337 13.13 11.72 13.04
CA PRO A 337 13.26 13.09 13.49
C PRO A 337 13.24 13.17 15.01
N SER A 338 14.06 14.04 15.60
CA SER A 338 14.25 14.08 17.06
C SER A 338 12.98 14.39 17.86
N GLY A 339 11.99 15.07 17.30
CA GLY A 339 10.68 15.28 17.93
C GLY A 339 9.72 14.10 17.84
N LEU A 340 9.98 13.13 16.94
CA LEU A 340 9.07 12.01 16.69
C LEU A 340 8.96 11.04 17.89
N PRO A 341 10.05 10.69 18.61
CA PRO A 341 9.97 9.89 19.84
C PRO A 341 9.02 10.48 20.88
N MET A 342 9.14 11.77 21.15
CA MET A 342 8.24 12.45 22.11
C MET A 342 6.78 12.43 21.62
N TRP A 343 6.56 12.72 20.35
CA TRP A 343 5.22 12.71 19.75
C TRP A 343 4.56 11.33 19.84
N MET A 344 5.30 10.25 19.60
CA MET A 344 4.80 8.87 19.75
C MET A 344 4.51 8.53 21.22
N THR A 345 5.39 8.93 22.14
CA THR A 345 5.23 8.73 23.59
C THR A 345 4.00 9.46 24.13
N LEU A 346 3.70 10.64 23.61
CA LEU A 346 2.53 11.44 23.97
C LEU A 346 1.21 10.99 23.28
N GLY A 347 1.24 9.92 22.48
CA GLY A 347 0.04 9.37 21.85
C GLY A 347 -0.33 9.99 20.51
N GLY A 348 0.53 10.79 19.90
CA GLY A 348 0.28 11.38 18.58
C GLY A 348 0.13 10.33 17.46
N ALA A 349 0.59 9.10 17.67
CA ALA A 349 0.41 7.96 16.78
C ALA A 349 -0.91 7.19 16.99
N GLY A 350 -1.83 7.71 17.81
CA GLY A 350 -3.10 7.07 18.17
C GLY A 350 -3.05 6.38 19.54
N ALA A 351 -2.12 5.46 19.79
CA ALA A 351 -1.84 4.89 21.11
C ALA A 351 -0.49 5.38 21.63
N CYS A 352 -0.40 5.67 22.94
CA CYS A 352 0.88 6.00 23.58
C CYS A 352 1.86 4.84 23.42
N LYS A 353 3.00 5.12 22.80
CA LYS A 353 4.11 4.17 22.61
C LYS A 353 5.38 4.81 23.11
N PRO A 354 5.84 4.50 24.33
CA PRO A 354 7.08 5.03 24.87
C PRO A 354 8.27 4.68 23.98
N ILE A 355 8.97 5.71 23.52
CA ILE A 355 10.14 5.59 22.65
C ILE A 355 11.32 6.23 23.35
N VAL A 356 12.40 5.47 23.51
CA VAL A 356 13.67 5.95 24.05
C VAL A 356 14.69 6.16 22.94
N THR A 357 15.62 7.07 23.17
CA THR A 357 16.70 7.38 22.22
C THR A 357 18.04 7.41 22.96
N ALA A 358 18.94 6.56 22.55
CA ALA A 358 20.30 6.51 23.12
C ALA A 358 21.34 7.22 22.23
N LEU A 359 21.01 7.52 20.98
CA LEU A 359 21.95 8.02 19.99
C LEU A 359 21.35 9.16 19.15
N THR A 360 22.02 10.32 19.17
CA THR A 360 21.83 11.37 18.18
C THR A 360 22.68 11.06 16.96
N MET A 361 22.02 10.84 15.82
CA MET A 361 22.67 10.44 14.55
C MET A 361 23.20 11.65 13.80
N THR A 362 22.47 12.77 13.81
CA THR A 362 22.89 14.03 13.16
C THR A 362 22.51 15.23 14.01
N ARG A 363 23.30 16.26 13.88
CA ARG A 363 23.01 17.60 14.40
C ARG A 363 22.96 18.58 13.24
N ASN A 364 22.03 19.54 13.30
CA ASN A 364 21.84 20.54 12.24
C ASN A 364 21.56 19.93 10.83
N GLY A 365 21.79 20.68 9.78
CA GLY A 365 21.63 20.24 8.38
C GLY A 365 20.24 20.51 7.82
N ASN A 366 19.48 21.42 8.43
CA ASN A 366 18.20 21.91 7.91
C ASN A 366 18.33 23.39 7.50
N ALA A 367 17.48 23.79 6.57
CA ALA A 367 17.39 25.20 6.20
C ALA A 367 15.95 25.56 5.79
N ILE A 368 15.67 26.85 5.84
CA ILE A 368 14.44 27.45 5.34
C ILE A 368 14.73 28.07 3.98
N SER A 369 14.03 27.59 2.96
CA SER A 369 14.09 28.13 1.61
C SER A 369 12.75 28.77 1.23
N LEU A 370 12.83 29.92 0.58
CA LEU A 370 11.70 30.65 0.00
C LEU A 370 11.75 30.60 -1.53
N ASP A 371 10.62 30.82 -2.16
CA ASP A 371 10.50 30.93 -3.61
C ASP A 371 11.39 32.07 -4.16
N ARG A 372 12.07 31.82 -5.26
CA ARG A 372 12.95 32.78 -5.91
C ARG A 372 12.27 34.10 -6.24
N ARG A 373 10.98 34.09 -6.54
CA ARG A 373 10.18 35.30 -6.82
C ARG A 373 10.18 36.30 -5.67
N PHE A 374 10.38 35.86 -4.42
CA PHE A 374 10.52 36.75 -3.27
C PHE A 374 11.87 37.47 -3.30
N TYR A 375 12.96 36.74 -3.59
CA TYR A 375 14.29 37.34 -3.75
C TYR A 375 14.28 38.44 -4.81
N ASP A 376 13.69 38.18 -5.96
CA ASP A 376 13.61 39.13 -7.09
C ASP A 376 12.75 40.35 -6.76
N ARG A 377 11.93 40.30 -5.71
CA ARG A 377 11.16 41.44 -5.16
C ARG A 377 11.81 42.12 -3.98
N GLY A 378 13.08 41.78 -3.66
CA GLY A 378 13.83 42.42 -2.58
C GLY A 378 13.55 41.84 -1.19
N ILE A 379 12.90 40.65 -1.10
CA ILE A 379 12.63 39.97 0.16
C ILE A 379 13.78 38.99 0.43
N HIS A 380 14.70 39.41 1.29
CA HIS A 380 15.92 38.66 1.59
C HIS A 380 16.02 38.20 3.06
N THR A 381 15.23 38.79 3.92
CA THR A 381 15.30 38.58 5.37
C THR A 381 13.92 38.28 5.96
N LEU A 382 13.88 37.83 7.22
CA LEU A 382 12.63 37.60 7.95
C LEU A 382 11.80 38.89 8.13
N PRO A 383 12.37 40.06 8.44
CA PRO A 383 11.63 41.33 8.44
C PRO A 383 10.97 41.65 7.10
N ASP A 384 11.70 41.51 5.98
CA ASP A 384 11.14 41.75 4.64
C ASP A 384 9.96 40.79 4.35
N PHE A 385 10.09 39.52 4.74
CA PHE A 385 9.05 38.51 4.58
C PHE A 385 7.81 38.88 5.41
N LYS A 386 7.99 39.37 6.65
CA LYS A 386 6.89 39.84 7.49
C LYS A 386 6.15 41.02 6.85
N GLU A 387 6.89 42.03 6.37
CA GLU A 387 6.30 43.19 5.73
C GLU A 387 5.48 42.79 4.49
N MET A 388 6.00 41.86 3.71
CA MET A 388 5.29 41.30 2.56
C MET A 388 3.99 40.63 2.97
N LEU A 389 3.98 39.78 4.02
CA LEU A 389 2.78 39.12 4.54
C LEU A 389 1.72 40.11 4.97
N GLN A 390 2.11 41.19 5.64
CA GLN A 390 1.20 42.26 6.09
C GLN A 390 0.55 43.02 4.92
N ASN A 391 1.26 43.14 3.81
CA ASN A 391 0.81 43.86 2.62
C ASN A 391 0.01 42.98 1.63
N THR A 392 -0.01 41.64 1.82
CA THR A 392 -0.67 40.66 0.92
C THR A 392 -1.76 39.86 1.62
N ARG A 393 -2.64 40.52 2.37
CA ARG A 393 -3.71 39.88 3.19
C ARG A 393 -4.72 39.04 2.41
N ASP A 394 -4.80 39.23 1.10
CA ASP A 394 -5.76 38.50 0.24
C ASP A 394 -5.31 37.09 -0.18
N ARG A 395 -4.09 36.67 0.22
CA ARG A 395 -3.53 35.38 -0.13
C ARG A 395 -2.94 34.68 1.09
N SER A 396 -3.37 33.44 1.34
CA SER A 396 -2.73 32.55 2.31
C SER A 396 -1.38 32.09 1.76
N HIS A 397 -0.29 32.38 2.47
CA HIS A 397 1.05 31.90 2.14
C HIS A 397 1.29 30.51 2.70
N ARG A 398 1.75 29.60 1.86
CA ARG A 398 1.87 28.16 2.17
C ARG A 398 3.33 27.75 2.33
N MET A 399 3.65 27.16 3.49
CA MET A 399 5.00 26.73 3.82
C MET A 399 5.04 25.21 4.01
N GLY A 400 5.96 24.53 3.32
CA GLY A 400 6.14 23.08 3.41
C GLY A 400 6.95 22.67 4.64
N VAL A 401 6.45 21.65 5.35
CA VAL A 401 7.15 20.97 6.45
C VAL A 401 7.08 19.47 6.29
N VAL A 402 8.03 18.74 6.87
CA VAL A 402 8.14 17.29 6.65
C VAL A 402 7.14 16.48 7.48
N HIS A 403 6.92 16.89 8.72
CA HIS A 403 5.99 16.26 9.66
C HIS A 403 5.71 17.22 10.82
N PRO A 404 4.49 17.23 11.40
CA PRO A 404 4.15 18.14 12.51
C PRO A 404 5.09 18.04 13.73
N SER A 405 5.61 16.85 14.05
CA SER A 405 6.56 16.63 15.13
C SER A 405 8.04 16.75 14.73
N SER A 406 8.33 17.16 13.48
CA SER A 406 9.72 17.25 13.01
C SER A 406 10.41 18.51 13.46
N MET A 407 11.75 18.45 13.61
CA MET A 407 12.56 19.68 13.84
C MET A 407 12.36 20.71 12.74
N HIS A 408 12.08 20.30 11.50
CA HIS A 408 11.76 21.20 10.39
C HIS A 408 10.56 22.09 10.71
N ASN A 409 9.50 21.49 11.28
CA ASN A 409 8.31 22.25 11.69
C ASN A 409 8.61 23.15 12.88
N LEU A 410 9.34 22.66 13.88
CA LEU A 410 9.69 23.44 15.06
C LEU A 410 10.61 24.63 14.70
N LEU A 411 11.61 24.41 13.87
CA LEU A 411 12.52 25.48 13.41
C LEU A 411 11.78 26.54 12.58
N LEU A 412 10.90 26.11 11.66
CA LEU A 412 10.11 27.05 10.87
C LEU A 412 9.17 27.88 11.75
N ARG A 413 8.46 27.26 12.69
CA ARG A 413 7.61 27.95 13.65
C ARG A 413 8.38 28.93 14.53
N TYR A 414 9.55 28.50 15.02
CA TYR A 414 10.41 29.35 15.84
C TYR A 414 10.92 30.56 15.04
N TRP A 415 11.37 30.33 13.79
CA TRP A 415 11.83 31.40 12.89
C TRP A 415 10.72 32.42 12.58
N LEU A 416 9.53 31.95 12.22
CA LEU A 416 8.36 32.82 11.99
C LEU A 416 8.00 33.63 13.22
N ALA A 417 7.88 32.96 14.38
CA ALA A 417 7.54 33.62 15.65
C ALA A 417 8.57 34.65 16.09
N ALA A 418 9.89 34.38 15.87
CA ALA A 418 10.96 35.33 16.14
C ALA A 418 10.83 36.63 15.29
N GLY A 419 10.25 36.53 14.09
CA GLY A 419 9.85 37.66 13.26
C GLY A 419 8.55 38.32 13.69
N GLY A 420 7.83 37.77 14.67
CA GLY A 420 6.50 38.21 15.06
C GLY A 420 5.43 37.88 14.01
N ILE A 421 5.59 36.75 13.33
CA ILE A 421 4.61 36.12 12.42
C ILE A 421 3.99 34.94 13.18
N ASP A 422 2.67 34.90 13.25
CA ASP A 422 1.96 33.77 13.89
C ASP A 422 1.95 32.55 12.95
N PRO A 423 2.65 31.45 13.28
CA PRO A 423 2.74 30.28 12.39
C PRO A 423 1.42 29.52 12.22
N ASP A 424 0.41 29.81 13.04
CA ASP A 424 -0.89 29.14 12.98
C ASP A 424 -1.98 29.99 12.28
N HIS A 425 -1.76 31.31 12.17
CA HIS A 425 -2.74 32.23 11.61
C HIS A 425 -2.26 33.00 10.38
N ASP A 426 -0.97 33.36 10.31
CA ASP A 426 -0.42 34.20 9.23
C ASP A 426 0.06 33.38 8.02
N VAL A 427 0.31 32.08 8.20
CA VAL A 427 0.77 31.16 7.15
C VAL A 427 0.06 29.81 7.25
N GLU A 428 -0.06 29.10 6.14
CA GLU A 428 -0.56 27.73 6.09
C GLU A 428 0.60 26.73 6.06
N LEU A 429 0.78 25.92 7.13
CA LEU A 429 1.80 24.88 7.17
C LEU A 429 1.29 23.58 6.55
N LYS A 430 1.97 23.09 5.50
CA LYS A 430 1.61 21.86 4.78
C LYS A 430 2.64 20.77 5.01
N THR A 431 2.15 19.57 5.39
CA THR A 431 3.01 18.39 5.48
C THR A 431 3.26 17.82 4.08
N ILE A 432 4.52 17.84 3.63
CA ILE A 432 4.92 17.44 2.28
C ILE A 432 6.15 16.53 2.39
N PRO A 433 6.21 15.41 1.64
CA PRO A 433 7.42 14.59 1.55
C PRO A 433 8.62 15.41 1.04
N PRO A 434 9.82 15.21 1.59
CA PRO A 434 11.02 16.00 1.21
C PRO A 434 11.26 16.08 -0.30
N ALA A 435 11.15 14.98 -1.01
CA ALA A 435 11.37 14.92 -2.46
C ALA A 435 10.35 15.73 -3.28
N GLN A 436 9.15 15.96 -2.72
CA GLN A 436 8.08 16.69 -3.39
C GLN A 436 8.18 18.21 -3.20
N MET A 437 8.87 18.68 -2.15
CA MET A 437 8.93 20.12 -1.80
C MET A 437 9.47 21.00 -2.92
N VAL A 438 10.53 20.54 -3.61
CA VAL A 438 11.13 21.28 -4.73
C VAL A 438 10.17 21.36 -5.92
N VAL A 439 9.43 20.29 -6.18
CA VAL A 439 8.42 20.23 -7.25
C VAL A 439 7.26 21.16 -6.93
N ASP A 440 6.78 21.17 -5.69
CA ASP A 440 5.67 22.01 -5.24
C ASP A 440 6.06 23.49 -5.21
N LEU A 441 7.30 23.80 -4.83
CA LEU A 441 7.82 25.17 -4.92
C LEU A 441 7.85 25.66 -6.38
N LYS A 442 8.36 24.83 -7.30
CA LYS A 442 8.40 25.13 -8.74
C LYS A 442 7.01 25.32 -9.33
N ALA A 443 6.04 24.54 -8.89
CA ALA A 443 4.63 24.65 -9.31
C ALA A 443 3.89 25.83 -8.67
N GLY A 444 4.50 26.56 -7.71
CA GLY A 444 3.85 27.63 -6.95
C GLY A 444 2.75 27.13 -5.99
N SER A 445 2.74 25.83 -5.68
CA SER A 445 1.82 25.23 -4.72
C SER A 445 2.18 25.57 -3.28
N ILE A 446 3.46 25.89 -3.02
CA ILE A 446 4.00 26.43 -1.78
C ILE A 446 4.88 27.64 -2.07
N ASP A 447 5.04 28.48 -1.07
CA ASP A 447 5.83 29.74 -1.15
C ASP A 447 7.23 29.58 -0.51
N GLY A 448 7.43 28.49 0.23
CA GLY A 448 8.70 28.12 0.85
C GLY A 448 8.58 26.82 1.60
N PHE A 449 9.69 26.38 2.18
CA PHE A 449 9.71 25.14 2.97
C PHE A 449 10.87 25.12 3.97
N CYS A 450 10.76 24.29 5.00
CA CYS A 450 11.87 23.91 5.87
C CYS A 450 12.13 22.41 5.72
N VAL A 451 13.36 22.04 5.34
CA VAL A 451 13.75 20.65 5.10
C VAL A 451 15.25 20.45 5.28
N GLY A 452 15.68 19.20 5.49
CA GLY A 452 17.11 18.83 5.45
C GLY A 452 17.67 18.76 4.03
N GLU A 453 19.00 18.87 3.90
CA GLU A 453 19.67 18.68 2.61
C GLU A 453 19.42 17.27 2.02
N PRO A 454 19.43 17.13 0.68
CA PRO A 454 19.95 18.05 -0.34
C PRO A 454 18.90 18.98 -0.99
N TRP A 455 17.71 19.10 -0.44
CA TRP A 455 16.56 19.72 -1.13
C TRP A 455 16.67 21.26 -1.21
N ASN A 456 17.24 21.90 -0.19
CA ASN A 456 17.51 23.35 -0.24
C ASN A 456 18.55 23.68 -1.33
N PHE A 457 19.65 22.91 -1.36
CA PHE A 457 20.66 23.03 -2.40
C PHE A 457 20.06 22.82 -3.80
N ARG A 458 19.19 21.82 -3.96
CA ARG A 458 18.52 21.56 -5.23
C ARG A 458 17.64 22.73 -5.69
N ALA A 459 16.85 23.32 -4.79
CA ALA A 459 16.01 24.47 -5.10
C ALA A 459 16.85 25.68 -5.56
N ALA A 460 18.00 25.90 -4.91
CA ALA A 460 18.94 26.95 -5.28
C ALA A 460 19.61 26.70 -6.64
N MET A 461 20.07 25.47 -6.89
CA MET A 461 20.70 25.06 -8.16
C MET A 461 19.74 25.15 -9.35
N GLU A 462 18.48 24.82 -9.16
CA GLU A 462 17.43 24.95 -10.18
C GLU A 462 16.92 26.40 -10.31
N ASN A 463 17.46 27.35 -9.52
CA ASN A 463 17.06 28.76 -9.48
C ASN A 463 15.56 29.02 -9.23
N ILE A 464 14.91 28.12 -8.47
CA ILE A 464 13.49 28.21 -8.11
C ILE A 464 13.28 28.65 -6.67
N GLY A 465 14.30 28.54 -5.83
CA GLY A 465 14.30 28.97 -4.43
C GLY A 465 15.64 29.53 -4.00
N PHE A 466 15.64 30.14 -2.82
CA PHE A 466 16.85 30.56 -2.13
C PHE A 466 16.74 30.28 -0.64
N THR A 467 17.87 30.01 -0.01
CA THR A 467 17.92 29.81 1.45
C THR A 467 17.90 31.14 2.16
N VAL A 468 16.89 31.38 2.99
CA VAL A 468 16.73 32.62 3.77
C VAL A 468 17.31 32.50 5.17
N ALA A 469 17.35 31.26 5.72
CA ALA A 469 17.97 31.00 7.03
C ALA A 469 18.40 29.52 7.11
N THR A 470 19.52 29.29 7.77
CA THR A 470 19.99 27.97 8.14
C THR A 470 19.65 27.67 9.60
N ASP A 471 19.57 26.41 9.95
CA ASP A 471 19.33 26.01 11.34
C ASP A 471 20.50 26.35 12.28
N LEU A 472 21.70 26.56 11.77
CA LEU A 472 22.84 27.09 12.52
C LEU A 472 22.59 28.52 13.01
N GLU A 473 21.88 29.32 12.24
CA GLU A 473 21.51 30.71 12.57
C GLU A 473 20.30 30.73 13.55
N ILE A 474 19.42 29.73 13.47
CA ILE A 474 18.20 29.68 14.24
C ILE A 474 18.47 29.02 15.63
N TRP A 475 19.07 27.83 15.63
CA TRP A 475 19.32 27.06 16.85
C TRP A 475 20.50 26.10 16.67
N GLN A 476 21.67 26.55 17.03
CA GLN A 476 22.92 25.82 16.88
C GLN A 476 22.93 24.52 17.71
N GLY A 477 23.37 23.42 17.10
CA GLY A 477 23.66 22.16 17.78
C GLY A 477 22.42 21.32 18.13
N HIS A 478 21.23 21.68 17.64
CA HIS A 478 20.03 20.88 17.87
C HIS A 478 20.14 19.48 17.26
N PRO A 479 19.53 18.44 17.87
CA PRO A 479 19.51 17.10 17.29
C PRO A 479 18.60 17.07 16.05
N GLY A 480 19.15 16.69 14.92
CA GLY A 480 18.40 16.57 13.66
C GLY A 480 17.66 15.24 13.56
N LYS A 481 18.41 14.16 13.69
CA LYS A 481 17.89 12.79 13.67
C LYS A 481 18.46 11.99 14.83
N VAL A 482 17.66 11.05 15.34
CA VAL A 482 18.00 10.14 16.43
C VAL A 482 17.73 8.69 16.01
N LEU A 483 18.35 7.75 16.72
CA LEU A 483 17.95 6.35 16.67
C LEU A 483 16.99 6.10 17.81
N GLY A 484 15.74 5.78 17.49
CA GLY A 484 14.69 5.49 18.45
C GLY A 484 14.37 4.01 18.50
N VAL A 485 14.10 3.52 19.71
CA VAL A 485 13.63 2.17 20.01
C VAL A 485 12.45 2.25 20.96
N ARG A 486 11.61 1.22 21.01
CA ARG A 486 10.58 1.15 22.06
C ARG A 486 11.21 0.94 23.41
N GLU A 487 10.60 1.47 24.47
CA GLU A 487 11.08 1.30 25.85
C GLU A 487 11.01 -0.16 26.30
N ASP A 488 10.05 -0.93 25.79
CA ASP A 488 9.85 -2.35 26.09
C ASP A 488 10.72 -3.31 25.25
N TRP A 489 11.65 -2.77 24.48
CA TRP A 489 12.54 -3.54 23.60
C TRP A 489 13.82 -4.01 24.27
#